data_b6b6d1dfc80a101e5d531a0105a2dedd
#
_entry.id   b6b6d1dfc80a101e5d531a0105a2dedd
#
_cell.length_a   1.000
_cell.length_b   1.000
_cell.length_c   1.000
_cell.angle_alpha   90.00
_cell.angle_beta   90.00
_cell.angle_gamma   90.00
#
_symmetry.space_group_name_H-M   'P 1'
#
loop_
_entity.id
_entity.type
_entity.pdbx_description
1 polymer ?
#
loop_
_entity_poly.entity_id
_entity_poly.type
_entity_poly.pdbx_seq_one_letter_code
_entity_poly.pdbx_strand_id
1 'polypeptide(L)'
;MAYQKIQVPTTGKPITVNSDNTLNVPDQPIIPYIEGDGIGVDITPPMKTVVDAAVKKSYGGKRQISWMEVYAGEKATKVYGGNDWLPKETLDALTQYVVSIKGPLATPVGGGIRSLNVAIRQELDLYACVRPIRYFPGTETPVKHPEYTNMVIFRENT
;
A
#
# COMPACT_ATOMS: atom_id res chain seq x y z
N MET A 1 4.81 -19.91 0.12
CA MET A 1 5.04 -20.07 -1.34
C MET A 1 6.37 -19.43 -1.70
N ALA A 2 7.12 -19.98 -2.64
CA ALA A 2 8.32 -19.31 -3.14
C ALA A 2 7.90 -18.39 -4.30
N TYR A 3 8.17 -17.10 -4.19
CA TYR A 3 7.97 -16.14 -5.25
C TYR A 3 9.12 -16.24 -6.28
N GLN A 4 8.84 -15.88 -7.53
CA GLN A 4 9.85 -15.93 -8.61
C GLN A 4 10.75 -14.68 -8.60
N LYS A 5 10.16 -13.51 -8.35
CA LYS A 5 10.84 -12.22 -8.44
C LYS A 5 10.76 -11.42 -7.14
N ILE A 6 9.74 -11.63 -6.31
CA ILE A 6 9.59 -10.95 -5.04
C ILE A 6 10.57 -11.52 -4.02
N GLN A 7 11.36 -10.65 -3.42
CA GLN A 7 12.29 -11.01 -2.35
C GLN A 7 11.64 -10.79 -0.98
N VAL A 8 11.36 -11.91 -0.31
CA VAL A 8 10.83 -11.84 1.06
C VAL A 8 11.97 -11.44 2.01
N PRO A 9 11.79 -10.45 2.88
CA PRO A 9 12.78 -10.10 3.88
C PRO A 9 13.16 -11.30 4.75
N THR A 10 14.44 -11.39 5.10
CA THR A 10 14.96 -12.44 5.98
C THR A 10 14.54 -12.24 7.43
N THR A 11 14.08 -11.05 7.79
CA THR A 11 13.61 -10.67 9.12
C THR A 11 12.14 -10.25 9.06
N GLY A 12 11.47 -10.36 10.20
CA GLY A 12 10.05 -10.05 10.31
C GLY A 12 9.14 -11.26 10.10
N LYS A 13 7.85 -11.03 10.33
CA LYS A 13 6.81 -12.06 10.21
C LYS A 13 5.57 -11.45 9.54
N PRO A 14 4.76 -12.24 8.82
CA PRO A 14 3.49 -11.76 8.27
C PRO A 14 2.51 -11.39 9.39
N ILE A 15 1.67 -10.39 9.11
CA ILE A 15 0.44 -10.16 9.89
C ILE A 15 -0.52 -11.30 9.57
N THR A 16 -1.22 -11.81 10.58
CA THR A 16 -2.21 -12.88 10.42
C THR A 16 -3.57 -12.44 10.93
N VAL A 17 -4.62 -13.04 10.39
CA VAL A 17 -6.01 -12.81 10.82
C VAL A 17 -6.43 -13.96 11.74
N ASN A 18 -6.93 -13.64 12.92
CA ASN A 18 -7.46 -14.59 13.88
C ASN A 18 -8.89 -15.03 13.48
N SER A 19 -9.40 -16.08 14.11
CA SER A 19 -10.75 -16.61 13.84
C SER A 19 -11.89 -15.62 14.17
N ASP A 20 -11.62 -14.62 15.01
CA ASP A 20 -12.54 -13.53 15.37
C ASP A 20 -12.37 -12.27 14.48
N ASN A 21 -11.62 -12.39 13.38
CA ASN A 21 -11.25 -11.32 12.46
C ASN A 21 -10.35 -10.22 13.07
N THR A 22 -9.80 -10.42 14.25
CA THR A 22 -8.75 -9.51 14.76
C THR A 22 -7.41 -9.81 14.12
N LEU A 23 -6.53 -8.80 14.08
CA LEU A 23 -5.20 -8.94 13.51
C LEU A 23 -4.19 -9.32 14.59
N ASN A 24 -3.37 -10.32 14.31
CA ASN A 24 -2.16 -10.60 15.07
C ASN A 24 -0.98 -9.91 14.39
N VAL A 25 -0.52 -8.81 14.98
CA VAL A 25 0.55 -7.95 14.45
C VAL A 25 1.83 -8.21 15.22
N PRO A 26 2.86 -8.80 14.59
CA PRO A 26 4.14 -9.03 15.25
C PRO A 26 4.89 -7.72 15.51
N ASP A 27 5.92 -7.75 16.38
CA ASP A 27 6.75 -6.56 16.64
C ASP A 27 7.55 -6.09 15.41
N GLN A 28 7.78 -7.00 14.46
CA GLN A 28 8.41 -6.71 13.18
C GLN A 28 7.55 -7.29 12.04
N PRO A 29 6.46 -6.60 11.64
CA PRO A 29 5.63 -7.06 10.53
C PRO A 29 6.34 -6.89 9.20
N ILE A 30 6.13 -7.85 8.29
CA ILE A 30 6.47 -7.68 6.87
C ILE A 30 5.32 -6.94 6.21
N ILE A 31 5.61 -5.78 5.63
CA ILE A 31 4.63 -4.94 4.91
C ILE A 31 5.01 -4.87 3.43
N PRO A 32 4.24 -5.51 2.53
CA PRO A 32 4.40 -5.32 1.10
C PRO A 32 4.18 -3.86 0.71
N TYR A 33 4.97 -3.38 -0.25
CA TYR A 33 4.71 -2.08 -0.87
C TYR A 33 4.89 -2.13 -2.38
N ILE A 34 4.05 -1.41 -3.09
CA ILE A 34 4.20 -1.11 -4.51
C ILE A 34 4.75 0.31 -4.59
N GLU A 35 5.95 0.47 -5.16
CA GLU A 35 6.57 1.80 -5.34
C GLU A 35 5.68 2.72 -6.19
N GLY A 36 5.14 2.16 -7.27
CA GLY A 36 4.25 2.86 -8.19
C GLY A 36 4.97 3.47 -9.39
N ASP A 37 4.16 4.10 -10.24
CA ASP A 37 4.60 4.73 -11.49
C ASP A 37 4.76 6.25 -11.31
N GLY A 38 5.42 6.90 -12.27
CA GLY A 38 5.59 8.34 -12.30
C GLY A 38 6.24 8.87 -11.02
N ILE A 39 5.51 9.66 -10.25
CA ILE A 39 6.00 10.23 -8.97
C ILE A 39 6.20 9.19 -7.86
N GLY A 40 5.82 7.93 -8.10
CA GLY A 40 5.99 6.84 -7.11
C GLY A 40 7.42 6.68 -6.62
N VAL A 41 8.39 6.81 -7.53
CA VAL A 41 9.82 6.72 -7.22
C VAL A 41 10.31 7.86 -6.31
N ASP A 42 9.66 9.02 -6.35
CA ASP A 42 10.02 10.19 -5.55
C ASP A 42 9.37 10.14 -4.16
N ILE A 43 8.10 9.67 -4.07
CA ILE A 43 7.33 9.73 -2.83
C ILE A 43 7.51 8.49 -1.94
N THR A 44 7.86 7.33 -2.50
CA THR A 44 7.98 6.10 -1.73
C THR A 44 9.15 6.10 -0.75
N PRO A 45 10.37 6.55 -1.11
CA PRO A 45 11.46 6.63 -0.15
C PRO A 45 11.17 7.57 1.05
N PRO A 46 10.70 8.82 0.85
CA PRO A 46 10.28 9.68 1.95
C PRO A 46 9.16 9.06 2.81
N MET A 47 8.17 8.43 2.19
CA MET A 47 7.10 7.74 2.93
C MET A 47 7.66 6.70 3.89
N LYS A 48 8.55 5.82 3.43
CA LYS A 48 9.20 4.80 4.28
C LYS A 48 9.97 5.45 5.42
N THR A 49 10.76 6.49 5.13
CA THR A 49 11.54 7.22 6.14
C THR A 49 10.64 7.81 7.23
N VAL A 50 9.53 8.45 6.85
CA VAL A 50 8.59 9.05 7.80
C VAL A 50 7.90 7.98 8.64
N VAL A 51 7.43 6.91 8.02
CA VAL A 51 6.75 5.80 8.73
C VAL A 51 7.71 5.11 9.70
N ASP A 52 8.94 4.81 9.27
CA ASP A 52 9.94 4.18 10.13
C ASP A 52 10.30 5.06 11.33
N ALA A 53 10.45 6.38 11.12
CA ALA A 53 10.68 7.34 12.18
C ALA A 53 9.49 7.41 13.17
N ALA A 54 8.26 7.39 12.66
CA ALA A 54 7.05 7.40 13.48
C ALA A 54 6.94 6.11 14.32
N VAL A 55 7.18 4.95 13.72
CA VAL A 55 7.19 3.66 14.44
C VAL A 55 8.27 3.66 15.52
N LYS A 56 9.49 4.07 15.18
CA LYS A 56 10.59 4.16 16.16
C LYS A 56 10.23 5.07 17.34
N LYS A 57 9.65 6.25 17.05
CA LYS A 57 9.22 7.20 18.07
C LYS A 57 8.11 6.65 18.97
N SER A 58 7.09 6.04 18.35
CA SER A 58 5.90 5.56 19.07
C SER A 58 6.19 4.34 19.95
N TYR A 59 7.10 3.48 19.53
CA TYR A 59 7.41 2.23 20.24
C TYR A 59 8.78 2.21 20.91
N GLY A 60 9.48 3.36 20.99
CA GLY A 60 10.79 3.44 21.62
C GLY A 60 11.85 2.52 21.01
N GLY A 61 11.74 2.25 19.70
CA GLY A 61 12.64 1.36 18.97
C GLY A 61 12.39 -0.14 19.17
N LYS A 62 11.37 -0.54 19.93
CA LYS A 62 11.02 -1.96 20.16
C LYS A 62 10.34 -2.62 18.97
N ARG A 63 9.77 -1.83 18.07
CA ARG A 63 9.10 -2.29 16.86
C ARG A 63 9.72 -1.65 15.62
N GLN A 64 9.67 -2.37 14.52
CA GLN A 64 10.16 -1.91 13.21
C GLN A 64 9.39 -2.61 12.10
N ILE A 65 9.38 -2.04 10.88
CA ILE A 65 8.74 -2.66 9.73
C ILE A 65 9.81 -3.33 8.87
N SER A 66 9.52 -4.53 8.39
CA SER A 66 10.26 -5.18 7.31
C SER A 66 9.54 -4.91 6.00
N TRP A 67 10.10 -4.00 5.21
CA TRP A 67 9.54 -3.62 3.91
C TRP A 67 9.81 -4.70 2.86
N MET A 68 8.77 -5.10 2.13
CA MET A 68 8.85 -6.07 1.04
C MET A 68 8.33 -5.44 -0.26
N GLU A 69 9.21 -5.23 -1.23
CA GLU A 69 8.78 -4.70 -2.51
C GLU A 69 8.01 -5.74 -3.32
N VAL A 70 6.86 -5.35 -3.85
CA VAL A 70 6.06 -6.10 -4.81
C VAL A 70 5.77 -5.22 -6.02
N TYR A 71 5.61 -5.82 -7.18
CA TYR A 71 5.68 -5.10 -8.43
C TYR A 71 4.33 -4.99 -9.12
N ALA A 72 3.93 -3.78 -9.51
CA ALA A 72 2.80 -3.49 -10.38
C ALA A 72 3.13 -2.28 -11.26
N GLY A 73 2.36 -2.07 -12.32
CA GLY A 73 2.56 -0.97 -13.25
C GLY A 73 3.78 -1.15 -14.16
N GLU A 74 4.40 -0.06 -14.57
CA GLU A 74 5.55 -0.06 -15.46
C GLU A 74 6.76 -0.82 -14.89
N LYS A 75 6.95 -0.78 -13.56
CA LYS A 75 8.04 -1.52 -12.93
C LYS A 75 7.85 -3.02 -13.05
N ALA A 76 6.61 -3.52 -12.98
CA ALA A 76 6.31 -4.93 -13.16
C ALA A 76 6.71 -5.40 -14.57
N THR A 77 6.38 -4.67 -15.63
CA THR A 77 6.76 -5.03 -17.01
C THR A 77 8.26 -5.14 -17.21
N LYS A 78 9.05 -4.32 -16.49
CA LYS A 78 10.52 -4.36 -16.53
C LYS A 78 11.08 -5.56 -15.77
N VAL A 79 10.48 -5.94 -14.64
CA VAL A 79 10.96 -7.03 -13.76
C VAL A 79 10.58 -8.40 -14.30
N TYR A 80 9.34 -8.55 -14.81
CA TYR A 80 8.82 -9.85 -15.31
C TYR A 80 9.01 -10.00 -16.82
N GLY A 81 9.22 -8.90 -17.52
CA GLY A 81 9.25 -8.87 -18.99
C GLY A 81 7.84 -8.84 -19.60
N GLY A 82 7.73 -8.34 -20.83
CA GLY A 82 6.46 -8.33 -21.59
C GLY A 82 5.43 -7.33 -21.08
N ASN A 83 4.15 -7.70 -21.13
CA ASN A 83 3.00 -6.83 -20.80
C ASN A 83 2.32 -7.22 -19.50
N ASP A 84 3.03 -7.81 -18.55
CA ASP A 84 2.46 -8.17 -17.25
C ASP A 84 2.51 -6.97 -16.29
N TRP A 85 1.46 -6.17 -16.32
CA TRP A 85 1.31 -4.97 -15.50
C TRP A 85 0.88 -5.27 -14.05
N LEU A 86 0.32 -6.45 -13.80
CA LEU A 86 -0.15 -6.87 -12.49
C LEU A 86 0.11 -8.37 -12.30
N PRO A 87 1.34 -8.76 -12.00
CA PRO A 87 1.71 -10.16 -11.84
C PRO A 87 0.88 -10.86 -10.77
N LYS A 88 0.53 -12.12 -11.04
CA LYS A 88 -0.24 -12.93 -10.08
C LYS A 88 0.48 -13.04 -8.73
N GLU A 89 1.81 -13.18 -8.69
CA GLU A 89 2.53 -13.28 -7.43
C GLU A 89 2.46 -11.99 -6.59
N THR A 90 2.25 -10.82 -7.22
CA THR A 90 1.96 -9.58 -6.50
C THR A 90 0.61 -9.66 -5.79
N LEU A 91 -0.45 -10.12 -6.47
CA LEU A 91 -1.76 -10.32 -5.86
C LEU A 91 -1.71 -11.37 -4.74
N ASP A 92 -1.01 -12.47 -4.96
CA ASP A 92 -0.79 -13.52 -3.96
C ASP A 92 -0.07 -12.95 -2.72
N ALA A 93 0.95 -12.11 -2.91
CA ALA A 93 1.66 -11.46 -1.82
C ALA A 93 0.76 -10.47 -1.07
N LEU A 94 0.02 -9.62 -1.77
CA LEU A 94 -0.90 -8.66 -1.13
C LEU A 94 -1.96 -9.38 -0.28
N THR A 95 -2.49 -10.50 -0.78
CA THR A 95 -3.43 -11.34 -0.02
C THR A 95 -2.79 -12.00 1.19
N GLN A 96 -1.60 -12.57 1.02
CA GLN A 96 -0.91 -13.33 2.07
C GLN A 96 -0.50 -12.45 3.25
N TYR A 97 -0.05 -11.21 2.99
CA TYR A 97 0.47 -10.32 4.02
C TYR A 97 -0.57 -9.37 4.61
N VAL A 98 -1.80 -9.40 4.12
CA VAL A 98 -3.00 -8.72 4.66
C VAL A 98 -2.93 -7.19 4.57
N VAL A 99 -1.84 -6.57 5.02
CA VAL A 99 -1.66 -5.10 5.05
C VAL A 99 -0.55 -4.70 4.08
N SER A 100 -0.81 -3.76 3.21
CA SER A 100 0.17 -3.28 2.22
C SER A 100 0.03 -1.78 1.97
N ILE A 101 1.09 -1.19 1.41
CA ILE A 101 1.09 0.21 0.95
C ILE A 101 1.26 0.22 -0.56
N LYS A 102 0.41 1.00 -1.24
CA LYS A 102 0.45 1.12 -2.70
C LYS A 102 0.74 2.56 -3.11
N GLY A 103 1.81 2.73 -3.88
CA GLY A 103 2.09 3.96 -4.60
C GLY A 103 1.12 4.22 -5.77
N PRO A 104 1.25 5.34 -6.48
CA PRO A 104 0.42 5.64 -7.64
C PRO A 104 0.67 4.63 -8.77
N LEU A 105 -0.38 4.27 -9.51
CA LEU A 105 -0.27 3.43 -10.71
C LEU A 105 -0.89 4.15 -11.89
N ALA A 106 -0.12 4.27 -12.96
CA ALA A 106 -0.60 4.79 -14.23
C ALA A 106 -1.49 3.74 -14.93
N THR A 107 -2.52 4.22 -15.63
CA THR A 107 -3.30 3.39 -16.53
C THR A 107 -2.87 3.73 -17.95
N PRO A 108 -2.34 2.78 -18.73
CA PRO A 108 -1.94 3.03 -20.11
C PRO A 108 -3.11 3.59 -20.92
N VAL A 109 -2.88 4.70 -21.61
CA VAL A 109 -3.89 5.33 -22.46
C VAL A 109 -3.93 4.63 -23.82
N GLY A 110 -5.11 4.26 -24.29
CA GLY A 110 -5.32 3.75 -25.65
C GLY A 110 -5.19 2.24 -25.84
N GLY A 111 -4.91 1.45 -24.81
CA GLY A 111 -4.71 0.00 -24.93
C GLY A 111 -5.88 -0.89 -24.51
N GLY A 112 -7.05 -0.36 -24.16
CA GLY A 112 -8.15 -1.16 -23.62
C GLY A 112 -7.84 -1.83 -22.28
N ILE A 113 -6.73 -1.48 -21.66
CA ILE A 113 -6.28 -2.04 -20.38
C ILE A 113 -7.14 -1.42 -19.26
N ARG A 114 -7.77 -2.28 -18.46
CA ARG A 114 -8.51 -1.87 -17.29
C ARG A 114 -7.57 -1.17 -16.30
N SER A 115 -8.07 -0.14 -15.60
CA SER A 115 -7.30 0.52 -14.56
C SER A 115 -6.74 -0.49 -13.55
N LEU A 116 -5.42 -0.51 -13.38
CA LEU A 116 -4.75 -1.40 -12.42
C LEU A 116 -5.25 -1.17 -10.98
N ASN A 117 -5.60 0.09 -10.65
CA ASN A 117 -6.16 0.41 -9.35
C ASN A 117 -7.54 -0.24 -9.13
N VAL A 118 -8.36 -0.32 -10.18
CA VAL A 118 -9.65 -1.01 -10.14
C VAL A 118 -9.44 -2.53 -10.10
N ALA A 119 -8.52 -3.04 -10.92
CA ALA A 119 -8.22 -4.47 -10.94
C ALA A 119 -7.77 -4.96 -9.55
N ILE A 120 -6.82 -4.30 -8.89
CA ILE A 120 -6.35 -4.67 -7.54
C ILE A 120 -7.51 -4.70 -6.54
N ARG A 121 -8.40 -3.69 -6.56
CA ARG A 121 -9.54 -3.65 -5.63
C ARG A 121 -10.50 -4.80 -5.82
N GLN A 122 -10.75 -5.20 -7.05
CA GLN A 122 -11.67 -6.28 -7.38
C GLN A 122 -11.04 -7.65 -7.15
N GLU A 123 -9.79 -7.87 -7.58
CA GLU A 123 -9.08 -9.13 -7.38
C GLU A 123 -8.85 -9.45 -5.89
N LEU A 124 -8.69 -8.42 -5.06
CA LEU A 124 -8.55 -8.58 -3.61
C LEU A 124 -9.89 -8.49 -2.86
N ASP A 125 -11.01 -8.34 -3.56
CA ASP A 125 -12.36 -8.19 -2.98
C ASP A 125 -12.41 -7.15 -1.85
N LEU A 126 -11.82 -5.97 -2.08
CA LEU A 126 -11.75 -4.93 -1.07
C LEU A 126 -13.13 -4.30 -0.85
N TYR A 127 -13.61 -4.35 0.39
CA TYR A 127 -14.97 -3.94 0.78
C TYR A 127 -15.26 -2.46 0.52
N ALA A 128 -14.39 -1.55 0.98
CA ALA A 128 -14.63 -0.12 0.85
C ALA A 128 -13.32 0.70 0.82
N CYS A 129 -13.37 1.86 0.15
CA CYS A 129 -12.40 2.93 0.37
C CYS A 129 -12.84 3.78 1.56
N VAL A 130 -12.00 3.87 2.58
CA VAL A 130 -12.25 4.70 3.76
C VAL A 130 -11.29 5.90 3.71
N ARG A 131 -11.84 7.12 3.69
CA ARG A 131 -11.06 8.35 3.55
C ARG A 131 -11.37 9.31 4.70
N PRO A 132 -10.61 9.27 5.80
CA PRO A 132 -10.71 10.27 6.85
C PRO A 132 -10.10 11.58 6.36
N ILE A 133 -10.86 12.67 6.48
CA ILE A 133 -10.46 14.01 6.07
C ILE A 133 -10.68 14.93 7.27
N ARG A 134 -9.61 15.57 7.71
CA ARG A 134 -9.67 16.57 8.76
C ARG A 134 -8.68 17.70 8.49
N TYR A 135 -8.98 18.86 9.02
CA TYR A 135 -8.04 19.97 9.00
C TYR A 135 -6.89 19.77 9.99
N PHE A 136 -5.70 20.14 9.57
CA PHE A 136 -4.52 20.19 10.43
C PHE A 136 -4.17 21.65 10.70
N PRO A 137 -4.14 22.11 11.99
CA PRO A 137 -3.80 23.48 12.33
C PRO A 137 -2.46 23.92 11.73
N GLY A 138 -2.42 25.14 11.18
CA GLY A 138 -1.24 25.70 10.53
C GLY A 138 -1.15 25.42 9.01
N THR A 139 -2.09 24.66 8.44
CA THR A 139 -2.17 24.47 6.99
C THR A 139 -2.99 25.60 6.37
N GLU A 140 -2.44 26.26 5.33
CA GLU A 140 -3.19 27.26 4.56
C GLU A 140 -4.33 26.59 3.79
N THR A 141 -5.50 27.24 3.78
CA THR A 141 -6.69 26.73 3.12
C THR A 141 -7.62 27.85 2.72
N PRO A 142 -8.33 27.76 1.57
CA PRO A 142 -9.33 28.75 1.15
C PRO A 142 -10.66 28.62 1.92
N VAL A 143 -10.82 27.62 2.77
CA VAL A 143 -12.04 27.39 3.54
C VAL A 143 -12.13 28.39 4.70
N LYS A 144 -13.30 29.00 4.91
CA LYS A 144 -13.48 30.03 5.95
C LYS A 144 -13.37 29.48 7.38
N HIS A 145 -13.87 28.27 7.62
CA HIS A 145 -13.89 27.59 8.91
C HIS A 145 -13.33 26.17 8.79
N PRO A 146 -12.02 26.05 8.51
CA PRO A 146 -11.42 24.74 8.27
C PRO A 146 -11.39 23.84 9.53
N GLU A 147 -11.43 24.45 10.72
CA GLU A 147 -11.49 23.76 12.02
C GLU A 147 -12.71 22.85 12.16
N TYR A 148 -13.78 23.10 11.40
CA TYR A 148 -14.97 22.24 11.36
C TYR A 148 -14.84 21.05 10.42
N THR A 149 -13.78 20.98 9.63
CA THR A 149 -13.55 19.86 8.71
C THR A 149 -13.04 18.65 9.46
N ASN A 150 -13.94 17.71 9.74
CA ASN A 150 -13.64 16.41 10.32
C ASN A 150 -14.71 15.41 9.85
N MET A 151 -14.40 14.68 8.77
CA MET A 151 -15.35 13.76 8.16
C MET A 151 -14.66 12.49 7.70
N VAL A 152 -15.42 11.40 7.53
CA VAL A 152 -14.96 10.18 6.91
C VAL A 152 -15.83 9.87 5.70
N ILE A 153 -15.22 9.80 4.53
CA ILE A 153 -15.91 9.46 3.29
C ILE A 153 -15.71 7.96 3.03
N PHE A 154 -16.82 7.24 2.90
CA PHE A 154 -16.83 5.84 2.47
C PHE A 154 -17.18 5.79 0.98
N ARG A 155 -16.43 5.00 0.23
CA ARG A 155 -16.68 4.74 -1.19
C ARG A 155 -16.70 3.24 -1.41
N GLU A 156 -17.72 2.77 -2.11
CA GLU A 156 -17.79 1.40 -2.62
C GLU A 156 -16.66 1.12 -3.63
N ASN A 157 -16.14 -0.09 -3.63
CA ASN A 157 -15.00 -0.49 -4.46
C ASN A 157 -15.36 -1.36 -5.66
N THR A 158 -16.61 -1.76 -5.78
CA THR A 158 -17.12 -2.62 -6.86
C THR A 158 -17.36 -1.87 -8.16
#